data_9d99e249b5c34f97fb53cb8f953c13e6
#
_entry.id   9d99e249b5c34f97fb53cb8f953c13e6
#
_cell.length_a   1.000
_cell.length_b   1.000
_cell.length_c   1.000
_cell.angle_alpha   90.00
_cell.angle_beta   90.00
_cell.angle_gamma   90.00
#
_symmetry.space_group_name_H-M   'P 1'
#
loop_
_entity.id
_entity.type
_entity.pdbx_description
1 polymer ?
#
loop_
_entity_poly.entity_id
_entity_poly.type
_entity_poly.pdbx_seq_one_letter_code
_entity_poly.pdbx_strand_id
1 'polypeptide(L)'
;MTDSGSDDVAVIVYREDDAWDVDLLPTALTEDLAGLIHVLHQQPSIGGTIGLAAVGDDFFVAIRSIGGETSVFLSDLTAAVDWPLARQVLDHLDLIVPEDEELDQVLPAGDLSIFADLGLDEMDLGMVAGDLDLFPDEALGIIARKLGFAQALERALGLATGRVS
;
A
#
# COMPACT_ATOMS: atom_id res chain seq x y z
N MET A 1 -2.92 -12.17 -20.88
CA MET A 1 -3.05 -11.78 -20.60
C MET A 1 -3.41 -11.00 -20.13
N THR A 2 -3.62 -10.70 -19.87
CA THR A 2 -3.85 -10.18 -19.37
C THR A 2 -4.35 -9.36 -19.02
N ASP A 3 -4.76 -9.03 -18.61
CA ASP A 3 -5.33 -8.30 -18.25
C ASP A 3 -5.18 -7.19 -17.82
N SER A 4 -5.25 -6.72 -17.82
CA SER A 4 -5.32 -5.53 -17.92
C SER A 4 -5.15 -4.67 -16.80
N GLY A 5 -4.38 -3.93 -16.51
CA GLY A 5 -4.28 -2.93 -15.54
C GLY A 5 -4.52 -3.31 -14.11
N SER A 6 -4.94 -4.52 -13.89
CA SER A 6 -5.30 -4.99 -12.57
C SER A 6 -4.23 -5.86 -11.96
N ASP A 7 -3.02 -5.67 -12.38
CA ASP A 7 -1.92 -6.48 -11.88
C ASP A 7 -1.59 -6.12 -10.44
N ASP A 8 -1.26 -7.14 -9.67
CA ASP A 8 -0.79 -6.93 -8.31
C ASP A 8 0.58 -6.31 -8.35
N VAL A 9 0.82 -5.34 -7.47
CA VAL A 9 2.12 -4.68 -7.41
C VAL A 9 2.47 -4.38 -5.96
N ALA A 10 3.75 -4.53 -5.64
CA ALA A 10 4.28 -4.14 -4.33
C ALA A 10 5.55 -3.35 -4.56
N VAL A 11 5.71 -2.27 -3.80
CA VAL A 11 6.90 -1.42 -3.88
C VAL A 11 7.38 -1.08 -2.50
N ILE A 12 8.69 -0.82 -2.40
CA ILE A 12 9.29 -0.27 -1.19
C ILE A 12 9.74 1.14 -1.52
N VAL A 13 9.45 2.07 -0.61
CA VAL A 13 9.77 3.49 -0.78
C VAL A 13 10.66 3.90 0.39
N TYR A 14 11.78 4.52 0.08
CA TYR A 14 12.73 4.93 1.12
C TYR A 14 13.40 6.22 0.69
N ARG A 15 14.04 6.88 1.64
CA ARG A 15 14.67 8.17 1.39
C ARG A 15 16.14 8.12 1.74
N GLU A 16 16.96 8.53 0.77
CA GLU A 16 18.40 8.68 0.95
C GLU A 16 18.78 10.07 0.47
N ASP A 17 19.59 10.78 1.25
CA ASP A 17 20.13 12.09 0.83
C ASP A 17 19.06 13.05 0.33
N ASP A 18 17.93 13.11 1.03
CA ASP A 18 16.81 13.99 0.72
C ASP A 18 16.07 13.62 -0.55
N ALA A 19 16.38 12.49 -1.16
CA ALA A 19 15.70 12.03 -2.37
C ALA A 19 14.93 10.76 -2.09
N TRP A 20 13.75 10.67 -2.67
CA TRP A 20 12.93 9.47 -2.55
C TRP A 20 13.35 8.44 -3.61
N ASP A 21 13.44 7.19 -3.22
CA ASP A 21 13.68 6.07 -4.11
C ASP A 21 12.55 5.06 -3.98
N VAL A 22 12.18 4.44 -5.09
CA VAL A 22 11.14 3.41 -5.11
C VAL A 22 11.68 2.21 -5.86
N ASP A 23 11.59 1.04 -5.24
CA ASP A 23 11.98 -0.20 -5.87
C ASP A 23 10.80 -1.15 -5.90
N LEU A 24 10.66 -1.90 -6.99
CA LEU A 24 9.65 -2.93 -7.06
C LEU A 24 10.05 -4.12 -6.21
N LEU A 25 9.04 -4.72 -5.59
CA LEU A 25 9.22 -5.94 -4.84
C LEU A 25 8.63 -7.11 -5.62
N PRO A 26 9.06 -8.34 -5.32
CA PRO A 26 8.45 -9.51 -5.97
C PRO A 26 6.95 -9.55 -5.75
N THR A 27 6.20 -9.94 -6.76
CA THR A 27 4.74 -9.98 -6.66
C THR A 27 4.27 -10.98 -5.60
N ALA A 28 5.09 -11.97 -5.27
CA ALA A 28 4.74 -12.89 -4.18
C ALA A 28 4.49 -12.17 -2.86
N LEU A 29 5.10 -10.99 -2.67
CA LEU A 29 4.90 -10.23 -1.43
C LEU A 29 3.52 -9.57 -1.36
N THR A 30 2.78 -9.51 -2.46
CA THR A 30 1.41 -9.03 -2.40
C THR A 30 0.49 -10.02 -1.69
N GLU A 31 1.02 -11.18 -1.28
CA GLU A 31 0.29 -12.18 -0.52
C GLU A 31 0.96 -12.48 0.81
N ASP A 32 1.93 -11.67 1.23
CA ASP A 32 2.77 -11.99 2.38
C ASP A 32 3.12 -10.74 3.17
N LEU A 33 2.28 -10.41 4.13
CA LEU A 33 2.49 -9.22 4.96
C LEU A 33 3.79 -9.30 5.75
N ALA A 34 4.08 -10.46 6.32
CA ALA A 34 5.31 -10.63 7.11
C ALA A 34 6.54 -10.40 6.25
N GLY A 35 6.51 -10.86 4.99
CA GLY A 35 7.61 -10.63 4.06
C GLY A 35 7.77 -9.16 3.72
N LEU A 36 6.65 -8.44 3.52
CA LEU A 36 6.71 -7.00 3.28
C LEU A 36 7.34 -6.27 4.45
N ILE A 37 6.90 -6.58 5.66
CA ILE A 37 7.44 -5.93 6.85
C ILE A 37 8.92 -6.24 7.00
N HIS A 38 9.31 -7.48 6.74
CA HIS A 38 10.71 -7.88 6.84
C HIS A 38 11.60 -7.06 5.91
N VAL A 39 11.16 -6.88 4.65
CA VAL A 39 11.94 -6.11 3.68
C VAL A 39 12.07 -4.67 4.14
N LEU A 40 10.99 -4.09 4.70
CA LEU A 40 11.05 -2.72 5.18
C LEU A 40 12.06 -2.55 6.31
N HIS A 41 12.15 -3.53 7.20
CA HIS A 41 13.08 -3.45 8.33
C HIS A 41 14.53 -3.53 7.89
N GLN A 42 14.78 -4.08 6.71
CA GLN A 42 16.15 -4.23 6.20
C GLN A 42 16.62 -3.02 5.39
N GLN A 43 15.72 -2.09 5.06
CA GLN A 43 16.06 -0.95 4.22
C GLN A 43 16.23 0.30 5.07
N PRO A 44 17.46 0.85 5.17
CA PRO A 44 17.64 2.11 5.90
C PRO A 44 16.92 3.25 5.18
N SER A 45 16.34 4.16 5.95
CA SER A 45 15.63 5.30 5.37
C SER A 45 15.51 6.40 6.40
N ILE A 46 15.64 7.63 5.94
CA ILE A 46 15.42 8.81 6.77
C ILE A 46 13.91 8.99 6.92
N GLY A 47 13.43 8.99 8.16
CA GLY A 47 11.99 9.18 8.40
C GLY A 47 11.15 7.95 8.22
N GLY A 48 11.78 6.77 8.09
CA GLY A 48 11.07 5.51 7.98
C GLY A 48 10.98 4.99 6.57
N THR A 49 10.68 3.72 6.45
CA THR A 49 10.54 3.04 5.18
C THR A 49 9.07 2.72 4.95
N ILE A 50 8.61 2.91 3.71
CA ILE A 50 7.21 2.73 3.35
C ILE A 50 7.08 1.53 2.42
N GLY A 51 6.05 0.72 2.65
CA GLY A 51 5.67 -0.33 1.72
C GLY A 51 4.28 -0.05 1.20
N LEU A 52 4.07 -0.23 -0.08
CA LEU A 52 2.77 -0.06 -0.70
C LEU A 52 2.47 -1.27 -1.56
N ALA A 53 1.27 -1.79 -1.45
CA ALA A 53 0.84 -2.91 -2.28
C ALA A 53 -0.55 -2.64 -2.80
N ALA A 54 -0.75 -2.86 -4.10
CA ALA A 54 -2.07 -2.80 -4.71
C ALA A 54 -2.40 -4.18 -5.23
N VAL A 55 -3.58 -4.67 -4.90
CA VAL A 55 -3.98 -6.03 -5.26
C VAL A 55 -5.21 -5.97 -6.15
N GLY A 56 -5.00 -6.29 -7.42
CA GLY A 56 -6.07 -6.29 -8.40
C GLY A 56 -6.83 -4.98 -8.39
N ASP A 57 -8.15 -5.08 -8.53
CA ASP A 57 -9.05 -3.93 -8.46
C ASP A 57 -9.68 -3.79 -7.08
N ASP A 58 -9.18 -4.53 -6.09
CA ASP A 58 -9.92 -4.70 -4.85
C ASP A 58 -9.45 -3.86 -3.68
N PHE A 59 -8.14 -3.74 -3.46
CA PHE A 59 -7.68 -2.98 -2.29
C PHE A 59 -6.20 -2.62 -2.39
N PHE A 60 -5.77 -1.71 -1.52
CA PHE A 60 -4.35 -1.44 -1.34
C PHE A 60 -4.00 -1.49 0.15
N VAL A 61 -2.72 -1.71 0.41
CA VAL A 61 -2.16 -1.74 1.76
C VAL A 61 -1.00 -0.77 1.81
N ALA A 62 -0.92 0.00 2.90
CA ALA A 62 0.22 0.86 3.18
C ALA A 62 0.86 0.42 4.48
N ILE A 63 2.19 0.37 4.50
CA ILE A 63 2.95 -0.04 5.67
C ILE A 63 4.03 0.99 5.88
N ARG A 64 4.33 1.31 7.13
CA ARG A 64 5.41 2.23 7.44
C ARG A 64 6.17 1.71 8.65
N SER A 65 7.49 1.67 8.51
CA SER A 65 8.36 1.20 9.58
C SER A 65 9.29 2.34 9.99
N ILE A 66 9.20 2.77 11.24
CA ILE A 66 10.04 3.82 11.80
C ILE A 66 10.59 3.33 13.13
N GLY A 67 11.92 3.27 13.25
CA GLY A 67 12.54 2.96 14.53
C GLY A 67 12.13 1.63 15.12
N GLY A 68 11.81 0.66 14.28
CA GLY A 68 11.38 -0.66 14.75
C GLY A 68 9.89 -0.80 14.95
N GLU A 69 9.14 0.29 14.86
CA GLU A 69 7.69 0.25 14.97
C GLU A 69 7.07 0.20 13.57
N THR A 70 6.03 -0.59 13.42
CA THR A 70 5.37 -0.78 12.14
C THR A 70 3.91 -0.36 12.23
N SER A 71 3.50 0.51 11.32
CA SER A 71 2.10 0.92 11.16
C SER A 71 1.57 0.34 9.86
N VAL A 72 0.31 -0.07 9.86
CA VAL A 72 -0.30 -0.70 8.69
C VAL A 72 -1.68 -0.08 8.46
N PHE A 73 -1.99 0.14 7.19
CA PHE A 73 -3.30 0.64 6.78
C PHE A 73 -3.83 -0.21 5.62
N LEU A 74 -5.10 -0.59 5.71
CA LEU A 74 -5.79 -1.38 4.68
C LEU A 74 -6.96 -0.55 4.17
N SER A 75 -7.06 -0.40 2.85
CA SER A 75 -8.10 0.46 2.29
C SER A 75 -9.50 -0.13 2.44
N ASP A 76 -9.63 -1.44 2.48
CA ASP A 76 -10.94 -2.09 2.56
C ASP A 76 -10.81 -3.44 3.27
N LEU A 77 -11.25 -3.49 4.53
CA LEU A 77 -11.14 -4.71 5.31
C LEU A 77 -12.05 -5.82 4.81
N THR A 78 -13.08 -5.48 4.01
CA THR A 78 -13.96 -6.52 3.46
C THR A 78 -13.22 -7.40 2.46
N ALA A 79 -12.09 -6.93 1.93
CA ALA A 79 -11.28 -7.75 1.03
C ALA A 79 -10.68 -8.97 1.74
N ALA A 80 -10.66 -8.98 3.07
CA ALA A 80 -10.12 -10.12 3.81
C ALA A 80 -10.91 -11.40 3.60
N VAL A 81 -12.13 -11.31 3.11
CA VAL A 81 -12.93 -12.50 2.81
C VAL A 81 -12.27 -13.31 1.69
N ASP A 82 -11.72 -12.62 0.68
CA ASP A 82 -11.19 -13.27 -0.51
C ASP A 82 -9.68 -13.21 -0.67
N TRP A 83 -9.01 -12.28 0.02
CA TRP A 83 -7.60 -12.02 -0.27
C TRP A 83 -6.71 -12.29 0.94
N PRO A 84 -5.65 -13.13 0.76
CA PRO A 84 -4.78 -13.47 1.90
C PRO A 84 -4.06 -12.27 2.51
N LEU A 85 -3.60 -11.31 1.71
CA LEU A 85 -2.90 -10.17 2.28
C LEU A 85 -3.81 -9.35 3.18
N ALA A 86 -5.05 -9.12 2.75
CA ALA A 86 -5.99 -8.35 3.58
C ALA A 86 -6.27 -9.08 4.88
N ARG A 87 -6.41 -10.42 4.83
CA ARG A 87 -6.64 -11.22 6.03
C ARG A 87 -5.47 -11.13 7.00
N GLN A 88 -4.25 -11.16 6.46
CA GLN A 88 -3.06 -11.02 7.30
C GLN A 88 -2.99 -9.66 7.97
N VAL A 89 -3.43 -8.60 7.26
CA VAL A 89 -3.48 -7.28 7.87
C VAL A 89 -4.46 -7.26 9.04
N LEU A 90 -5.62 -7.87 8.88
CA LEU A 90 -6.59 -7.93 9.99
C LEU A 90 -6.02 -8.70 11.18
N ASP A 91 -5.31 -9.80 10.93
CA ASP A 91 -4.64 -10.53 12.01
C ASP A 91 -3.62 -9.65 12.73
N HIS A 92 -2.86 -8.88 11.96
CA HIS A 92 -1.85 -7.99 12.52
C HIS A 92 -2.48 -6.90 13.39
N LEU A 93 -3.68 -6.45 13.02
CA LEU A 93 -4.40 -5.40 13.73
C LEU A 93 -5.34 -5.94 14.81
N ASP A 94 -5.40 -7.27 14.99
CA ASP A 94 -6.32 -7.92 15.92
C ASP A 94 -7.79 -7.65 15.60
N LEU A 95 -8.09 -7.60 14.32
CA LEU A 95 -9.47 -7.39 13.85
C LEU A 95 -10.00 -8.70 13.25
N ILE A 96 -11.32 -8.84 13.28
CA ILE A 96 -11.96 -10.02 12.72
C ILE A 96 -12.47 -9.75 11.31
N VAL A 97 -12.55 -10.82 10.51
CA VAL A 97 -13.08 -10.74 9.15
C VAL A 97 -14.55 -10.36 9.23
N PRO A 98 -15.00 -9.38 8.40
CA PRO A 98 -16.37 -8.91 8.47
C PRO A 98 -17.38 -9.97 8.05
N GLU A 99 -18.59 -9.82 8.55
CA GLU A 99 -19.68 -10.72 8.19
C GLU A 99 -20.34 -10.27 6.89
N ASP A 100 -21.14 -11.15 6.31
CA ASP A 100 -21.73 -10.94 4.99
C ASP A 100 -22.45 -9.61 4.85
N GLU A 101 -23.16 -9.18 5.89
CA GLU A 101 -23.95 -7.95 5.79
C GLU A 101 -23.08 -6.69 5.73
N GLU A 102 -21.81 -6.80 6.04
CA GLU A 102 -20.90 -5.67 5.98
C GLU A 102 -20.14 -5.57 4.67
N LEU A 103 -20.31 -6.56 3.78
CA LEU A 103 -19.50 -6.65 2.56
C LEU A 103 -19.90 -5.67 1.46
N ASP A 104 -21.04 -4.97 1.63
CA ASP A 104 -21.48 -3.99 0.66
C ASP A 104 -20.77 -2.63 0.81
N GLN A 105 -19.93 -2.50 1.81
CA GLN A 105 -19.30 -1.22 2.14
C GLN A 105 -17.79 -1.32 1.99
N VAL A 106 -17.16 -0.20 1.65
CA VAL A 106 -15.72 -0.09 1.73
C VAL A 106 -15.38 0.40 3.13
N LEU A 107 -14.61 -0.40 3.86
CA LEU A 107 -14.31 -0.11 5.26
C LEU A 107 -12.80 -0.11 5.47
N PRO A 108 -12.20 1.07 5.61
CA PRO A 108 -10.76 1.13 5.87
C PRO A 108 -10.44 0.63 7.28
N ALA A 109 -9.24 0.10 7.45
CA ALA A 109 -8.79 -0.42 8.73
C ALA A 109 -7.33 -0.04 8.94
N GLY A 110 -6.96 0.15 10.19
CA GLY A 110 -5.58 0.43 10.54
C GLY A 110 -5.34 1.91 10.81
N ASP A 111 -4.11 2.35 10.60
CA ASP A 111 -3.67 3.67 10.99
C ASP A 111 -3.87 4.70 9.88
N LEU A 112 -4.95 5.48 9.96
CA LEU A 112 -5.20 6.53 8.98
C LEU A 112 -4.18 7.67 9.07
N SER A 113 -3.49 7.81 10.19
CA SER A 113 -2.49 8.85 10.34
C SER A 113 -1.10 8.41 9.91
N ILE A 114 -1.01 7.26 9.24
CA ILE A 114 0.26 6.63 8.88
C ILE A 114 1.21 7.56 8.11
N PHE A 115 0.67 8.50 7.32
CA PHE A 115 1.46 9.44 6.54
C PHE A 115 1.20 10.90 6.91
N ALA A 116 0.56 11.15 8.06
CA ALA A 116 0.16 12.51 8.41
C ALA A 116 1.34 13.46 8.51
N ASP A 117 2.46 12.99 9.03
CA ASP A 117 3.66 13.83 9.15
C ASP A 117 4.34 14.09 7.80
N LEU A 118 3.94 13.36 6.77
CA LEU A 118 4.52 13.52 5.43
C LEU A 118 3.63 14.31 4.48
N GLY A 119 2.48 14.77 4.96
CA GLY A 119 1.61 15.63 4.16
C GLY A 119 0.30 15.02 3.72
N LEU A 120 0.01 13.79 4.13
CA LEU A 120 -1.25 13.13 3.79
C LEU A 120 -1.97 12.82 5.10
N ASP A 121 -2.89 13.70 5.49
CA ASP A 121 -3.54 13.56 6.79
C ASP A 121 -4.64 12.48 6.77
N GLU A 122 -5.24 12.26 7.94
CA GLU A 122 -6.24 11.20 8.11
C GLU A 122 -7.43 11.35 7.17
N MET A 123 -7.89 12.58 7.01
CA MET A 123 -9.05 12.83 6.16
C MET A 123 -8.71 12.54 4.69
N ASP A 124 -7.55 12.99 4.25
CA ASP A 124 -7.14 12.79 2.86
C ASP A 124 -6.93 11.31 2.56
N LEU A 125 -6.29 10.58 3.46
CA LEU A 125 -6.10 9.15 3.24
C LEU A 125 -7.45 8.41 3.25
N GLY A 126 -8.34 8.81 4.14
CA GLY A 126 -9.68 8.21 4.17
C GLY A 126 -10.45 8.45 2.88
N MET A 127 -10.29 9.64 2.30
CA MET A 127 -10.94 9.95 1.03
C MET A 127 -10.39 9.11 -0.12
N VAL A 128 -9.08 8.90 -0.13
CA VAL A 128 -8.46 8.05 -1.16
C VAL A 128 -8.95 6.63 -1.02
N ALA A 129 -8.96 6.10 0.20
CA ALA A 129 -9.38 4.73 0.44
C ALA A 129 -10.86 4.52 0.10
N GLY A 130 -11.69 5.53 0.34
CA GLY A 130 -13.13 5.41 0.12
C GLY A 130 -13.59 5.79 -1.27
N ASP A 131 -12.69 6.19 -2.16
CA ASP A 131 -13.06 6.62 -3.49
C ASP A 131 -13.26 5.41 -4.40
N LEU A 132 -14.51 5.09 -4.67
CA LEU A 132 -14.85 3.90 -5.45
C LEU A 132 -14.51 4.03 -6.94
N ASP A 133 -14.17 5.23 -7.39
CA ASP A 133 -13.75 5.43 -8.77
C ASP A 133 -12.26 5.25 -8.97
N LEU A 134 -11.51 5.03 -7.90
CA LEU A 134 -10.07 4.81 -7.99
C LEU A 134 -9.74 3.33 -7.92
N PHE A 135 -8.91 2.87 -8.85
CA PHE A 135 -8.28 1.56 -8.71
C PHE A 135 -7.17 1.65 -7.67
N PRO A 136 -6.82 0.51 -7.04
CA PRO A 136 -5.76 0.52 -6.03
C PRO A 136 -4.44 1.12 -6.50
N ASP A 137 -4.01 0.82 -7.72
CA ASP A 137 -2.76 1.38 -8.24
C ASP A 137 -2.87 2.89 -8.45
N GLU A 138 -4.06 3.40 -8.80
CA GLU A 138 -4.27 4.85 -8.89
C GLU A 138 -4.20 5.50 -7.52
N ALA A 139 -4.71 4.80 -6.51
CA ALA A 139 -4.62 5.29 -5.13
C ALA A 139 -3.17 5.44 -4.71
N LEU A 140 -2.32 4.46 -5.06
CA LEU A 140 -0.89 4.56 -4.76
C LEU A 140 -0.27 5.78 -5.42
N GLY A 141 -0.70 6.09 -6.65
CA GLY A 141 -0.21 7.26 -7.36
C GLY A 141 -0.57 8.56 -6.67
N ILE A 142 -1.77 8.64 -6.11
CA ILE A 142 -2.18 9.83 -5.37
C ILE A 142 -1.37 9.97 -4.10
N ILE A 143 -1.18 8.87 -3.37
CA ILE A 143 -0.34 8.88 -2.18
C ILE A 143 1.07 9.36 -2.54
N ALA A 144 1.63 8.80 -3.61
CA ALA A 144 2.98 9.17 -4.05
C ALA A 144 3.09 10.65 -4.35
N ARG A 145 2.09 11.22 -5.00
CA ARG A 145 2.10 12.63 -5.35
C ARG A 145 2.04 13.50 -4.11
N LYS A 146 1.20 13.11 -3.15
CA LYS A 146 1.09 13.87 -1.89
C LYS A 146 2.38 13.82 -1.08
N LEU A 147 3.04 12.69 -1.05
CA LEU A 147 4.27 12.53 -0.27
C LEU A 147 5.52 13.00 -1.01
N GLY A 148 5.46 13.09 -2.33
CA GLY A 148 6.56 13.63 -3.12
C GLY A 148 7.41 12.61 -3.86
N PHE A 149 6.95 11.37 -4.03
CA PHE A 149 7.73 10.37 -4.76
C PHE A 149 7.05 9.86 -6.03
N ALA A 150 6.13 10.65 -6.60
CA ALA A 150 5.37 10.21 -7.77
C ALA A 150 6.26 9.84 -8.95
N GLN A 151 7.31 10.63 -9.21
CA GLN A 151 8.19 10.32 -10.34
C GLN A 151 8.95 9.03 -10.13
N ALA A 152 9.44 8.81 -8.91
CA ALA A 152 10.15 7.58 -8.60
C ALA A 152 9.22 6.37 -8.72
N LEU A 153 7.98 6.53 -8.29
CA LEU A 153 7.00 5.44 -8.41
C LEU A 153 6.73 5.12 -9.88
N GLU A 154 6.55 6.14 -10.69
CA GLU A 154 6.27 5.92 -12.12
C GLU A 154 7.42 5.20 -12.80
N ARG A 155 8.66 5.56 -12.45
CA ARG A 155 9.83 4.88 -13.03
C ARG A 155 9.86 3.41 -12.63
N ALA A 156 9.57 3.12 -11.36
CA ALA A 156 9.58 1.75 -10.89
C ALA A 156 8.49 0.92 -11.58
N LEU A 157 7.29 1.48 -11.70
CA LEU A 157 6.19 0.77 -12.34
C LEU A 157 6.41 0.61 -13.83
N GLY A 158 7.01 1.60 -14.47
CA GLY A 158 7.32 1.50 -15.88
C GLY A 158 8.30 0.39 -16.19
N LEU A 159 9.29 0.20 -15.32
CA LEU A 159 10.24 -0.88 -15.48
C LEU A 159 9.58 -2.24 -15.28
N ALA A 160 8.64 -2.32 -14.32
CA ALA A 160 7.97 -3.57 -14.03
C ALA A 160 7.10 -4.05 -15.17
N THR A 161 6.45 -3.12 -15.85
CA THR A 161 5.54 -3.48 -16.93
C THR A 161 6.28 -3.71 -18.24
N GLY A 162 7.58 -3.46 -18.27
CA GLY A 162 8.35 -3.58 -19.49
C GLY A 162 8.00 -2.54 -20.50
N ARG A 163 7.28 -1.52 -20.08
CA ARG A 163 6.82 -0.50 -20.99
C ARG A 163 7.99 0.38 -21.41
N VAL A 164 8.15 0.45 -22.68
CA VAL A 164 9.14 1.33 -23.26
C VAL A 164 8.40 2.50 -23.84
N SER A 165 8.58 3.63 -23.29
CA SER A 165 7.83 4.78 -23.82
C SER A 165 8.56 5.46 -24.92
#